data_80f4f31b070a1226a44d55839e264308
#
_entry.id   80f4f31b070a1226a44d55839e264308
#
_cell.length_a   1.000
_cell.length_b   1.000
_cell.length_c   1.000
_cell.angle_alpha   90.00
_cell.angle_beta   90.00
_cell.angle_gamma   90.00
#
_symmetry.space_group_name_H-M   'P 1'
#
loop_
_entity.id
_entity.type
_entity.pdbx_description
1 polymer ?
#
loop_
_entity_poly.entity_id
_entity_poly.type
_entity_poly.pdbx_seq_one_letter_code
_entity_poly.pdbx_strand_id
1 'polypeptide(L)'
;MYEALLKATPEYQRVAASFGSAGPAALFGLPPAGRALLYAALQKDLDRVLCIVTPGEAEATHFADDLKALGLTAAVFPPRDFMLRPVEGAGREYEYRRLSVLGAPAGGRLQAVCVPAEALLQYTVPRAEFIQNTLTLKPGMVYNREALVARLFAAGYVRRSQVDGPGQFSVRGDIVDIYAPDMRQPARVEYWDNEIDSMSSFDLLTQRYAFSVRHKMSFLIISSS
;
A
#
# COMPACT_ATOMS: atom_id res chain seq x y z
N MET A 1 -27.30 -7.76 6.72
CA MET A 1 -28.64 -7.26 7.11
C MET A 1 -28.70 -5.74 7.07
N TYR A 2 -27.90 -4.99 7.82
CA TYR A 2 -27.94 -3.51 7.85
C TYR A 2 -27.66 -2.85 6.49
N GLU A 3 -26.73 -3.40 5.69
CA GLU A 3 -26.41 -2.91 4.36
C GLU A 3 -27.62 -2.98 3.39
N ALA A 4 -28.38 -4.07 3.43
CA ALA A 4 -29.57 -4.22 2.61
C ALA A 4 -30.67 -3.22 2.98
N LEU A 5 -30.83 -2.96 4.27
CA LEU A 5 -31.78 -1.94 4.75
C LEU A 5 -31.35 -0.53 4.31
N LEU A 6 -30.07 -0.21 4.41
CA LEU A 6 -29.53 1.07 3.93
C LEU A 6 -29.78 1.25 2.44
N LYS A 7 -29.46 0.24 1.62
CA LYS A 7 -29.61 0.29 0.16
C LYS A 7 -31.06 0.44 -0.29
N ALA A 8 -32.02 0.01 0.51
CA ALA A 8 -33.44 0.17 0.24
C ALA A 8 -33.96 1.61 0.49
N THR A 9 -33.18 2.48 1.14
CA THR A 9 -33.61 3.85 1.43
C THR A 9 -33.53 4.75 0.19
N PRO A 10 -34.51 5.67 0.01
CA PRO A 10 -34.46 6.64 -1.09
C PRO A 10 -33.21 7.55 -1.03
N GLU A 11 -32.73 7.83 0.17
CA GLU A 11 -31.53 8.64 0.44
C GLU A 11 -30.30 7.97 -0.15
N TYR A 12 -30.10 6.68 0.13
CA TYR A 12 -29.00 5.92 -0.44
C TYR A 12 -29.04 5.90 -1.97
N GLN A 13 -30.21 5.63 -2.54
CA GLN A 13 -30.38 5.55 -4.01
C GLN A 13 -30.05 6.90 -4.68
N ARG A 14 -30.45 8.03 -4.06
CA ARG A 14 -30.11 9.37 -4.55
C ARG A 14 -28.60 9.61 -4.51
N VAL A 15 -27.96 9.23 -3.42
CA VAL A 15 -26.50 9.36 -3.28
C VAL A 15 -25.76 8.48 -4.27
N ALA A 16 -26.13 7.22 -4.40
CA ALA A 16 -25.51 6.30 -5.35
C ALA A 16 -25.66 6.80 -6.81
N ALA A 17 -26.83 7.32 -7.17
CA ALA A 17 -27.08 7.91 -8.48
C ALA A 17 -26.23 9.18 -8.73
N SER A 18 -25.91 9.96 -7.69
CA SER A 18 -25.09 11.17 -7.82
C SER A 18 -23.66 10.90 -8.28
N PHE A 19 -23.10 9.71 -7.99
CA PHE A 19 -21.77 9.32 -8.47
C PHE A 19 -21.71 9.06 -10.00
N GLY A 20 -22.85 8.93 -10.65
CA GLY A 20 -22.95 8.88 -12.12
C GLY A 20 -23.20 10.25 -12.77
N SER A 21 -23.44 11.29 -11.97
CA SER A 21 -23.72 12.66 -12.43
C SER A 21 -22.53 13.59 -12.20
N ALA A 22 -22.46 14.68 -12.97
CA ALA A 22 -21.32 15.61 -12.96
C ALA A 22 -21.35 16.65 -11.81
N GLY A 23 -22.03 16.38 -10.70
CA GLY A 23 -22.17 17.37 -9.63
C GLY A 23 -21.88 16.81 -8.23
N PRO A 24 -21.49 17.67 -7.26
CA PRO A 24 -21.29 17.25 -5.89
C PRO A 24 -22.64 16.94 -5.21
N ALA A 25 -22.66 15.91 -4.36
CA ALA A 25 -23.77 15.63 -3.46
C ALA A 25 -23.38 16.00 -2.01
N ALA A 26 -24.29 16.64 -1.27
CA ALA A 26 -24.10 16.94 0.13
C ALA A 26 -24.99 16.06 1.01
N LEU A 27 -24.41 15.48 2.05
CA LEU A 27 -25.07 14.63 3.03
C LEU A 27 -24.92 15.21 4.43
N PHE A 28 -26.03 15.34 5.13
CA PHE A 28 -26.08 15.87 6.49
C PHE A 28 -26.75 14.88 7.43
N GLY A 29 -26.43 14.98 8.75
CA GLY A 29 -27.10 14.24 9.78
C GLY A 29 -26.65 12.79 9.98
N LEU A 30 -25.61 12.33 9.28
CA LEU A 30 -25.09 10.97 9.48
C LEU A 30 -24.07 10.93 10.63
N PRO A 31 -24.27 10.05 11.63
CA PRO A 31 -23.26 9.80 12.65
C PRO A 31 -22.04 9.08 12.04
N PRO A 32 -20.87 9.08 12.71
CA PRO A 32 -19.65 8.47 12.17
C PRO A 32 -19.83 7.04 11.65
N ALA A 33 -20.45 6.17 12.45
CA ALA A 33 -20.73 4.78 12.04
C ALA A 33 -21.68 4.68 10.83
N GLY A 34 -22.65 5.59 10.72
CA GLY A 34 -23.55 5.67 9.56
C GLY A 34 -22.81 6.08 8.28
N ARG A 35 -21.81 6.95 8.40
CA ARG A 35 -20.93 7.33 7.27
C ARG A 35 -20.09 6.16 6.80
N ALA A 36 -19.49 5.41 7.73
CA ALA A 36 -18.70 4.22 7.39
C ALA A 36 -19.55 3.15 6.68
N LEU A 37 -20.76 2.90 7.17
CA LEU A 37 -21.69 1.94 6.56
C LEU A 37 -22.11 2.39 5.15
N LEU A 38 -22.40 3.69 4.96
CA LEU A 38 -22.74 4.27 3.65
C LEU A 38 -21.59 4.06 2.66
N TYR A 39 -20.36 4.40 3.04
CA TYR A 39 -19.21 4.27 2.14
C TYR A 39 -18.87 2.81 1.86
N ALA A 40 -19.03 1.91 2.82
CA ALA A 40 -18.87 0.48 2.58
C ALA A 40 -19.89 -0.05 1.57
N ALA A 41 -21.14 0.38 1.64
CA ALA A 41 -22.18 0.01 0.69
C ALA A 41 -21.90 0.60 -0.71
N LEU A 42 -21.52 1.87 -0.78
CA LEU A 42 -21.18 2.54 -2.04
C LEU A 42 -19.97 1.90 -2.74
N GLN A 43 -18.93 1.53 -1.98
CA GLN A 43 -17.74 0.87 -2.54
C GLN A 43 -18.12 -0.43 -3.25
N LYS A 44 -18.97 -1.23 -2.64
CA LYS A 44 -19.44 -2.50 -3.24
C LYS A 44 -20.29 -2.30 -4.50
N ASP A 45 -21.11 -1.24 -4.52
CA ASP A 45 -21.97 -0.97 -5.68
C ASP A 45 -21.21 -0.31 -6.83
N LEU A 46 -20.22 0.53 -6.53
CA LEU A 46 -19.44 1.26 -7.54
C LEU A 46 -18.24 0.46 -8.06
N ASP A 47 -17.76 -0.53 -7.28
CA ASP A 47 -16.54 -1.31 -7.55
C ASP A 47 -15.31 -0.40 -7.86
N ARG A 48 -15.18 0.68 -7.10
CA ARG A 48 -14.12 1.67 -7.24
C ARG A 48 -13.41 1.87 -5.91
N VAL A 49 -12.13 2.22 -5.98
CA VAL A 49 -11.40 2.65 -4.78
C VAL A 49 -11.95 3.99 -4.30
N LEU A 50 -12.38 4.04 -3.04
CA LEU A 50 -12.87 5.27 -2.41
C LEU A 50 -11.69 6.07 -1.87
N CYS A 51 -11.63 7.36 -2.20
CA CYS A 51 -10.75 8.33 -1.57
C CYS A 51 -11.58 9.15 -0.58
N ILE A 52 -11.34 8.98 0.71
CA ILE A 52 -12.10 9.61 1.80
C ILE A 52 -11.21 10.64 2.46
N VAL A 53 -11.53 11.91 2.24
CA VAL A 53 -10.76 13.03 2.82
C VAL A 53 -11.30 13.35 4.20
N THR A 54 -10.39 13.45 5.19
CA THR A 54 -10.72 13.75 6.58
C THR A 54 -9.99 15.03 7.05
N PRO A 55 -10.49 15.72 8.10
CA PRO A 55 -9.81 16.89 8.65
C PRO A 55 -8.38 16.60 9.13
N GLY A 56 -8.14 15.44 9.76
CA GLY A 56 -6.85 15.08 10.32
C GLY A 56 -6.57 13.58 10.31
N GLU A 57 -5.37 13.18 10.78
CA GLU A 57 -4.90 11.79 10.77
C GLU A 57 -5.67 10.90 11.75
N ALA A 58 -6.09 11.45 12.90
CA ALA A 58 -6.87 10.70 13.88
C ALA A 58 -8.21 10.24 13.29
N GLU A 59 -8.93 11.14 12.62
CA GLU A 59 -10.20 10.82 11.95
C GLU A 59 -9.98 9.86 10.77
N ALA A 60 -8.88 10.01 10.01
CA ALA A 60 -8.55 9.09 8.93
C ALA A 60 -8.34 7.66 9.46
N THR A 61 -7.65 7.54 10.59
CA THR A 61 -7.37 6.25 11.24
C THR A 61 -8.64 5.60 11.73
N HIS A 62 -9.47 6.33 12.50
CA HIS A 62 -10.75 5.81 12.98
C HIS A 62 -11.67 5.39 11.83
N PHE A 63 -11.72 6.19 10.77
CA PHE A 63 -12.55 5.86 9.61
C PHE A 63 -12.07 4.62 8.87
N ALA A 64 -10.75 4.49 8.70
CA ALA A 64 -10.15 3.30 8.08
C ALA A 64 -10.43 2.03 8.91
N ASP A 65 -10.40 2.13 10.24
CA ASP A 65 -10.68 1.00 11.13
C ASP A 65 -12.16 0.63 11.12
N ASP A 66 -13.07 1.59 11.07
CA ASP A 66 -14.50 1.35 10.87
C ASP A 66 -14.78 0.61 9.55
N LEU A 67 -14.13 1.03 8.46
CA LEU A 67 -14.27 0.37 7.16
C LEU A 67 -13.72 -1.05 7.16
N LYS A 68 -12.58 -1.29 7.84
CA LYS A 68 -12.02 -2.64 8.03
C LYS A 68 -12.97 -3.54 8.83
N ALA A 69 -13.59 -3.00 9.90
CA ALA A 69 -14.59 -3.72 10.67
C ALA A 69 -15.82 -4.11 9.84
N LEU A 70 -16.13 -3.35 8.80
CA LEU A 70 -17.18 -3.66 7.81
C LEU A 70 -16.70 -4.57 6.67
N GLY A 71 -15.47 -5.07 6.75
CA GLY A 71 -14.89 -6.05 5.82
C GLY A 71 -14.24 -5.45 4.57
N LEU A 72 -13.98 -4.13 4.53
CA LEU A 72 -13.23 -3.52 3.44
C LEU A 72 -11.72 -3.56 3.70
N THR A 73 -10.95 -3.62 2.63
CA THR A 73 -9.52 -3.36 2.70
C THR A 73 -9.31 -1.85 2.62
N ALA A 74 -9.05 -1.22 3.77
CA ALA A 74 -8.85 0.22 3.89
C ALA A 74 -7.45 0.55 4.42
N ALA A 75 -6.89 1.69 4.00
CA ALA A 75 -5.61 2.20 4.49
C ALA A 75 -5.67 3.70 4.73
N VAL A 76 -4.79 4.19 5.60
CA VAL A 76 -4.56 5.63 5.79
C VAL A 76 -3.36 6.04 4.94
N PHE A 77 -3.52 7.11 4.16
CA PHE A 77 -2.41 7.77 3.48
C PHE A 77 -1.90 8.90 4.38
N PRO A 78 -0.83 8.67 5.16
CA PRO A 78 -0.42 9.61 6.19
C PRO A 78 0.23 10.87 5.59
N PRO A 79 0.19 12.02 6.31
CA PRO A 79 1.00 13.18 5.94
C PRO A 79 2.49 12.86 6.11
N ARG A 80 3.35 13.58 5.39
CA ARG A 80 4.79 13.59 5.67
C ARG A 80 5.01 14.36 6.96
N ASP A 81 5.85 13.81 7.82
CA ASP A 81 6.31 14.55 8.99
C ASP A 81 7.34 15.61 8.55
N PHE A 82 6.96 16.88 8.66
CA PHE A 82 7.86 18.00 8.44
C PHE A 82 8.68 18.28 9.70
N MET A 83 9.52 17.35 10.10
CA MET A 83 10.53 17.68 11.09
C MET A 83 11.48 18.72 10.51
N LEU A 84 11.52 19.91 11.10
CA LEU A 84 12.41 21.03 10.73
C LEU A 84 13.90 20.68 10.90
N ARG A 85 14.21 19.54 11.49
CA ARG A 85 15.56 18.95 11.59
C ARG A 85 15.47 17.46 11.28
N PRO A 86 16.29 16.95 10.33
CA PRO A 86 16.48 15.52 10.19
C PRO A 86 17.04 14.96 11.50
N VAL A 87 16.24 14.20 12.22
CA VAL A 87 16.77 13.40 13.34
C VAL A 87 17.39 12.17 12.68
N GLU A 88 18.72 12.03 12.81
CA GLU A 88 19.39 10.79 12.42
C GLU A 88 18.73 9.63 13.14
N GLY A 89 18.11 8.73 12.38
CA GLY A 89 17.32 7.62 12.94
C GLY A 89 15.80 7.81 12.97
N ALA A 90 15.25 8.99 12.62
CA ALA A 90 13.82 9.12 12.36
C ALA A 90 13.46 8.23 11.17
N GLY A 91 12.72 7.15 11.45
CA GLY A 91 12.44 6.12 10.47
C GLY A 91 11.68 6.66 9.27
N ARG A 92 12.05 6.21 8.10
CA ARG A 92 11.30 6.43 6.84
C ARG A 92 9.91 5.76 6.85
N GLU A 93 9.38 5.47 8.03
CA GLU A 93 8.14 4.71 8.18
C GLU A 93 6.95 5.39 7.53
N TYR A 94 6.82 6.71 7.70
CA TYR A 94 5.75 7.49 7.05
C TYR A 94 5.89 7.45 5.52
N GLU A 95 7.10 7.56 4.98
CA GLU A 95 7.35 7.45 3.54
C GLU A 95 7.00 6.06 3.02
N TYR A 96 7.42 5.02 3.72
CA TYR A 96 7.10 3.64 3.35
C TYR A 96 5.60 3.36 3.42
N ARG A 97 4.89 3.89 4.42
CA ARG A 97 3.43 3.81 4.49
C ARG A 97 2.76 4.50 3.32
N ARG A 98 3.23 5.70 2.91
CA ARG A 98 2.72 6.39 1.71
C ARG A 98 2.97 5.57 0.45
N LEU A 99 4.18 5.06 0.27
CA LEU A 99 4.52 4.22 -0.89
C LEU A 99 3.69 2.93 -0.94
N SER A 100 3.46 2.29 0.20
CA SER A 100 2.63 1.08 0.28
C SER A 100 1.18 1.35 -0.13
N VAL A 101 0.62 2.51 0.25
CA VAL A 101 -0.73 2.91 -0.16
C VAL A 101 -0.79 3.22 -1.65
N LEU A 102 0.22 3.91 -2.21
CA LEU A 102 0.28 4.22 -3.65
C LEU A 102 0.47 2.96 -4.51
N GLY A 103 1.19 1.95 -4.02
CA GLY A 103 1.40 0.67 -4.71
C GLY A 103 0.22 -0.30 -4.63
N ALA A 104 -0.60 -0.18 -3.59
CA ALA A 104 -1.70 -1.12 -3.32
C ALA A 104 -2.79 -1.18 -4.42
N PRO A 105 -3.21 -0.06 -5.07
CA PRO A 105 -4.22 -0.11 -6.12
C PRO A 105 -3.79 -0.90 -7.36
N ALA A 106 -2.50 -0.88 -7.68
CA ALA A 106 -1.95 -1.64 -8.81
C ALA A 106 -2.10 -3.16 -8.64
N GLY A 107 -2.26 -3.64 -7.39
CA GLY A 107 -2.50 -5.03 -7.05
C GLY A 107 -3.98 -5.41 -6.82
N GLY A 108 -4.94 -4.51 -7.03
CA GLY A 108 -6.38 -4.77 -6.82
C GLY A 108 -6.77 -5.02 -5.36
N ARG A 109 -5.96 -4.59 -4.40
CA ARG A 109 -6.09 -4.98 -2.98
C ARG A 109 -6.72 -3.93 -2.08
N LEU A 110 -6.79 -2.67 -2.52
CA LEU A 110 -7.27 -1.57 -1.70
C LEU A 110 -8.63 -1.09 -2.20
N GLN A 111 -9.60 -1.04 -1.29
CA GLN A 111 -10.97 -0.63 -1.57
C GLN A 111 -11.26 0.79 -1.09
N ALA A 112 -10.55 1.25 -0.05
CA ALA A 112 -10.66 2.60 0.45
C ALA A 112 -9.33 3.16 0.94
N VAL A 113 -9.11 4.45 0.70
CA VAL A 113 -7.99 5.23 1.23
C VAL A 113 -8.55 6.39 2.02
N CYS A 114 -8.23 6.47 3.30
CA CYS A 114 -8.55 7.59 4.16
C CYS A 114 -7.35 8.56 4.17
N VAL A 115 -7.59 9.82 3.79
CA VAL A 115 -6.53 10.79 3.52
C VAL A 115 -6.78 12.05 4.35
N PRO A 116 -5.93 12.38 5.33
CA PRO A 116 -5.96 13.69 5.98
C PRO A 116 -5.81 14.81 4.95
N ALA A 117 -6.56 15.90 5.10
CA ALA A 117 -6.54 17.01 4.15
C ALA A 117 -5.11 17.56 3.92
N GLU A 118 -4.30 17.62 4.96
CA GLU A 118 -2.89 18.02 4.88
C GLU A 118 -2.03 17.11 3.99
N ALA A 119 -2.34 15.81 3.97
CA ALA A 119 -1.58 14.85 3.14
C ALA A 119 -1.85 15.04 1.64
N LEU A 120 -3.03 15.52 1.26
CA LEU A 120 -3.37 15.85 -0.13
C LEU A 120 -2.61 17.06 -0.66
N LEU A 121 -2.23 18.00 0.21
CA LEU A 121 -1.49 19.19 -0.16
C LEU A 121 0.01 18.95 -0.33
N GLN A 122 0.46 17.73 0.02
CA GLN A 122 1.86 17.36 -0.06
C GLN A 122 2.17 16.68 -1.39
N TYR A 123 3.37 16.97 -1.90
CA TYR A 123 3.86 16.34 -3.12
C TYR A 123 3.92 14.82 -3.00
N THR A 124 3.53 14.13 -4.05
CA THR A 124 3.66 12.68 -4.18
C THR A 124 4.42 12.34 -5.45
N VAL A 125 5.02 11.16 -5.48
CA VAL A 125 5.70 10.64 -6.68
C VAL A 125 4.71 10.54 -7.83
N PRO A 126 5.01 11.10 -9.01
CA PRO A 126 4.16 10.96 -10.20
C PRO A 126 3.97 9.50 -10.58
N ARG A 127 2.77 9.17 -11.09
CA ARG A 127 2.44 7.78 -11.49
C ARG A 127 3.44 7.19 -12.48
N ALA A 128 3.91 7.98 -13.43
CA ALA A 128 4.88 7.52 -14.44
C ALA A 128 6.20 7.10 -13.78
N GLU A 129 6.70 7.90 -12.86
CA GLU A 129 7.92 7.61 -12.10
C GLU A 129 7.73 6.39 -11.19
N PHE A 130 6.57 6.28 -10.54
CA PHE A 130 6.22 5.10 -9.73
C PHE A 130 6.29 3.81 -10.56
N ILE A 131 5.70 3.81 -11.77
CA ILE A 131 5.70 2.65 -12.67
C ILE A 131 7.12 2.33 -13.16
N GLN A 132 7.91 3.33 -13.55
CA GLN A 132 9.29 3.15 -14.03
C GLN A 132 10.19 2.56 -12.95
N ASN A 133 9.94 2.88 -11.70
CA ASN A 133 10.71 2.39 -10.56
C ASN A 133 10.13 1.11 -9.92
N THR A 134 9.14 0.49 -10.54
CA THR A 134 8.66 -0.84 -10.13
C THR A 134 9.51 -1.92 -10.80
N LEU A 135 10.15 -2.77 -9.99
CA LEU A 135 10.85 -3.95 -10.49
C LEU A 135 9.93 -5.16 -10.44
N THR A 136 9.89 -5.91 -11.54
CA THR A 136 9.17 -7.18 -11.60
C THR A 136 10.16 -8.32 -11.79
N LEU A 137 10.18 -9.25 -10.86
CA LEU A 137 10.95 -10.48 -10.90
C LEU A 137 10.03 -11.70 -11.06
N LYS A 138 10.54 -12.77 -11.67
CA LYS A 138 9.82 -14.03 -11.81
C LYS A 138 10.82 -15.22 -11.78
N PRO A 139 10.42 -16.41 -11.31
CA PRO A 139 11.21 -17.60 -11.46
C PRO A 139 11.54 -17.87 -12.94
N GLY A 140 12.74 -18.38 -13.22
CA GLY A 140 13.26 -18.61 -14.57
C GLY A 140 13.73 -17.33 -15.29
N MET A 141 13.77 -16.19 -14.61
CA MET A 141 14.27 -14.93 -15.18
C MET A 141 15.78 -14.83 -15.01
N VAL A 142 16.50 -14.57 -16.11
CA VAL A 142 17.91 -14.20 -16.04
C VAL A 142 18.01 -12.75 -15.59
N TYR A 143 18.47 -12.54 -14.37
CA TYR A 143 18.66 -11.21 -13.78
C TYR A 143 19.83 -11.28 -12.80
N ASN A 144 20.93 -10.64 -13.16
CA ASN A 144 22.16 -10.69 -12.37
C ASN A 144 21.94 -10.22 -10.93
N ARG A 145 22.40 -11.00 -9.96
CA ARG A 145 22.25 -10.76 -8.53
C ARG A 145 22.92 -9.44 -8.09
N GLU A 146 24.12 -9.18 -8.59
CA GLU A 146 24.88 -7.95 -8.28
C GLU A 146 24.16 -6.72 -8.83
N ALA A 147 23.54 -6.83 -10.00
CA ALA A 147 22.73 -5.76 -10.57
C ALA A 147 21.47 -5.49 -9.71
N LEU A 148 20.82 -6.54 -9.19
CA LEU A 148 19.72 -6.39 -8.25
C LEU A 148 20.17 -5.64 -6.99
N VAL A 149 21.27 -6.08 -6.38
CA VAL A 149 21.84 -5.48 -5.17
C VAL A 149 22.22 -4.02 -5.40
N ALA A 150 22.88 -3.71 -6.51
CA ALA A 150 23.23 -2.33 -6.88
C ALA A 150 21.99 -1.44 -7.03
N ARG A 151 20.94 -1.96 -7.64
CA ARG A 151 19.67 -1.25 -7.82
C ARG A 151 18.95 -1.00 -6.49
N LEU A 152 18.97 -1.96 -5.57
CA LEU A 152 18.43 -1.79 -4.22
C LEU A 152 19.19 -0.71 -3.43
N PHE A 153 20.52 -0.69 -3.50
CA PHE A 153 21.33 0.37 -2.89
C PHE A 153 21.00 1.74 -3.49
N ALA A 154 20.93 1.85 -4.83
CA ALA A 154 20.60 3.10 -5.50
C ALA A 154 19.20 3.63 -5.11
N ALA A 155 18.29 2.73 -4.78
CA ALA A 155 16.95 3.05 -4.29
C ALA A 155 16.90 3.34 -2.77
N GLY A 156 18.06 3.39 -2.10
CA GLY A 156 18.15 3.72 -0.68
C GLY A 156 17.74 2.59 0.28
N TYR A 157 17.68 1.35 -0.22
CA TYR A 157 17.48 0.19 0.65
C TYR A 157 18.71 -0.02 1.54
N VAL A 158 18.48 -0.40 2.78
CA VAL A 158 19.53 -0.66 3.76
C VAL A 158 19.87 -2.14 3.79
N ARG A 159 21.13 -2.49 3.57
CA ARG A 159 21.60 -3.87 3.72
C ARG A 159 21.68 -4.23 5.19
N ARG A 160 21.11 -5.37 5.54
CA ARG A 160 21.15 -5.97 6.89
C ARG A 160 21.68 -7.41 6.83
N SER A 161 22.09 -7.94 7.95
CA SER A 161 22.38 -9.38 8.10
C SER A 161 21.12 -10.22 7.95
N GLN A 162 20.00 -9.68 8.42
CA GLN A 162 18.67 -10.24 8.34
C GLN A 162 17.67 -9.10 8.14
N VAL A 163 16.66 -9.31 7.29
CA VAL A 163 15.59 -8.35 7.06
C VAL A 163 14.64 -8.37 8.26
N ASP A 164 14.37 -7.19 8.84
CA ASP A 164 13.47 -6.99 9.98
C ASP A 164 12.43 -5.88 9.75
N GLY A 165 12.48 -5.18 8.61
CA GLY A 165 11.55 -4.11 8.28
C GLY A 165 11.55 -3.71 6.80
N PRO A 166 10.56 -2.90 6.37
CA PRO A 166 10.49 -2.38 5.01
C PRO A 166 11.71 -1.53 4.64
N GLY A 167 12.06 -1.52 3.34
CA GLY A 167 13.22 -0.79 2.82
C GLY A 167 14.55 -1.46 3.15
N GLN A 168 14.53 -2.72 3.54
CA GLN A 168 15.72 -3.48 3.85
C GLN A 168 15.90 -4.66 2.90
N PHE A 169 17.16 -5.11 2.77
CA PHE A 169 17.50 -6.35 2.08
C PHE A 169 18.69 -7.04 2.75
N SER A 170 18.80 -8.35 2.55
CA SER A 170 19.97 -9.14 2.94
C SER A 170 20.46 -9.99 1.79
N VAL A 171 21.76 -10.33 1.81
CA VAL A 171 22.36 -11.23 0.83
C VAL A 171 23.14 -12.29 1.59
N ARG A 172 22.81 -13.56 1.33
CA ARG A 172 23.43 -14.74 1.94
C ARG A 172 23.67 -15.81 0.88
N GLY A 173 24.91 -15.91 0.40
CA GLY A 173 25.23 -16.80 -0.73
C GLY A 173 24.41 -16.41 -1.96
N ASP A 174 23.65 -17.35 -2.48
CA ASP A 174 22.80 -17.17 -3.66
C ASP A 174 21.37 -16.73 -3.33
N ILE A 175 21.14 -16.27 -2.09
CA ILE A 175 19.83 -15.81 -1.62
C ILE A 175 19.85 -14.30 -1.41
N VAL A 176 18.83 -13.63 -1.93
CA VAL A 176 18.54 -12.22 -1.67
C VAL A 176 17.16 -12.11 -1.03
N ASP A 177 17.12 -11.70 0.23
CA ASP A 177 15.88 -11.36 0.93
C ASP A 177 15.61 -9.87 0.76
N ILE A 178 14.37 -9.50 0.41
CA ILE A 178 13.98 -8.11 0.12
C ILE A 178 12.66 -7.82 0.83
N TYR A 179 12.57 -6.69 1.54
CA TYR A 179 11.30 -6.20 2.05
C TYR A 179 11.03 -4.80 1.50
N ALA A 180 10.31 -4.75 0.39
CA ALA A 180 9.93 -3.49 -0.21
C ALA A 180 8.77 -2.82 0.55
N PRO A 181 8.68 -1.48 0.53
CA PRO A 181 7.64 -0.73 1.26
C PRO A 181 6.21 -1.08 0.86
N ASP A 182 6.00 -1.49 -0.38
CA ASP A 182 4.69 -1.87 -0.94
C ASP A 182 4.34 -3.35 -0.76
N MET A 183 5.21 -4.12 -0.12
CA MET A 183 4.99 -5.53 0.19
C MET A 183 4.35 -5.72 1.56
N ARG A 184 3.48 -6.74 1.69
CA ARG A 184 2.93 -7.18 2.99
C ARG A 184 3.89 -8.06 3.77
N GLN A 185 4.68 -8.84 3.06
CA GLN A 185 5.68 -9.77 3.60
C GLN A 185 6.94 -9.67 2.76
N PRO A 186 8.12 -9.91 3.35
CA PRO A 186 9.37 -9.92 2.61
C PRO A 186 9.41 -11.08 1.60
N ALA A 187 10.18 -10.87 0.55
CA ALA A 187 10.45 -11.84 -0.48
C ALA A 187 11.84 -12.43 -0.32
N ARG A 188 11.95 -13.70 -0.59
CA ARG A 188 13.21 -14.42 -0.79
C ARG A 188 13.35 -14.76 -2.25
N VAL A 189 14.47 -14.37 -2.85
CA VAL A 189 14.85 -14.66 -4.22
C VAL A 189 16.07 -15.56 -4.18
N GLU A 190 15.95 -16.76 -4.68
CA GLU A 190 17.02 -17.77 -4.73
C GLU A 190 17.57 -17.84 -6.15
N TYR A 191 18.88 -17.80 -6.27
CA TYR A 191 19.58 -17.77 -7.54
C TYR A 191 20.29 -19.08 -7.81
N TRP A 192 20.29 -19.49 -9.08
CA TRP A 192 21.22 -20.44 -9.64
C TRP A 192 22.04 -19.72 -10.69
N ASP A 193 23.30 -19.41 -10.39
CA ASP A 193 24.15 -18.51 -11.18
C ASP A 193 23.49 -17.12 -11.38
N ASN A 194 23.12 -16.75 -12.59
CA ASN A 194 22.45 -15.49 -12.92
C ASN A 194 20.93 -15.63 -13.16
N GLU A 195 20.39 -16.82 -12.96
CA GLU A 195 18.97 -17.10 -13.11
C GLU A 195 18.27 -17.14 -11.75
N ILE A 196 17.07 -16.60 -11.68
CA ILE A 196 16.21 -16.72 -10.50
C ILE A 196 15.59 -18.12 -10.52
N ASP A 197 16.11 -19.02 -9.68
CA ASP A 197 15.63 -20.38 -9.55
C ASP A 197 14.26 -20.44 -8.90
N SER A 198 14.14 -19.80 -7.75
CA SER A 198 12.88 -19.77 -7.01
C SER A 198 12.62 -18.41 -6.34
N MET A 199 11.35 -18.17 -6.05
CA MET A 199 10.91 -17.02 -5.26
C MET A 199 9.86 -17.45 -4.25
N SER A 200 9.99 -16.94 -3.03
CA SER A 200 9.03 -17.20 -1.96
C SER A 200 8.83 -15.97 -1.09
N SER A 201 7.77 -15.96 -0.32
CA SER A 201 7.67 -15.02 0.80
C SER A 201 7.93 -15.77 2.11
N PHE A 202 8.34 -15.03 3.13
CA PHE A 202 8.62 -15.59 4.44
C PHE A 202 8.05 -14.71 5.56
N ASP A 203 7.83 -15.33 6.70
CA ASP A 203 7.39 -14.65 7.91
C ASP A 203 8.56 -13.91 8.57
N LEU A 204 8.35 -12.63 8.88
CA LEU A 204 9.42 -11.75 9.36
C LEU A 204 9.99 -12.17 10.72
N LEU A 205 9.15 -12.65 11.62
CA LEU A 205 9.55 -13.01 12.98
C LEU A 205 10.26 -14.37 13.02
N THR A 206 9.69 -15.35 12.33
CA THR A 206 10.21 -16.71 12.34
C THR A 206 11.24 -16.97 11.25
N GLN A 207 11.33 -16.10 10.24
CA GLN A 207 12.15 -16.24 9.03
C GLN A 207 11.83 -17.51 8.23
N ARG A 208 10.70 -18.14 8.51
CA ARG A 208 10.27 -19.37 7.84
C ARG A 208 9.46 -19.05 6.60
N TYR A 209 9.59 -19.93 5.63
CA TYR A 209 8.79 -19.95 4.41
C TYR A 209 7.30 -19.77 4.71
N ALA A 210 6.65 -18.88 3.98
CA ALA A 210 5.21 -18.66 4.03
C ALA A 210 4.49 -19.22 2.80
N PHE A 211 4.85 -18.78 1.60
CA PHE A 211 4.32 -19.33 0.35
C PHE A 211 5.24 -19.08 -0.85
N SER A 212 5.13 -19.95 -1.87
CA SER A 212 5.88 -19.85 -3.12
C SER A 212 5.26 -18.82 -4.06
N VAL A 213 6.10 -18.02 -4.71
CA VAL A 213 5.71 -17.10 -5.78
C VAL A 213 5.88 -17.81 -7.12
N ARG A 214 4.78 -18.32 -7.68
CA ARG A 214 4.82 -19.16 -8.89
C ARG A 214 4.94 -18.38 -10.20
N HIS A 215 4.51 -17.12 -10.24
CA HIS A 215 4.46 -16.38 -11.51
C HIS A 215 5.40 -15.18 -11.53
N LYS A 216 5.06 -14.13 -10.78
CA LYS A 216 5.85 -12.91 -10.71
C LYS A 216 5.62 -12.19 -9.39
N MET A 217 6.59 -11.40 -8.99
CA MET A 217 6.50 -10.45 -7.90
C MET A 217 6.94 -9.09 -8.41
N SER A 218 6.14 -8.08 -8.17
CA SER A 218 6.47 -6.69 -8.49
C SER A 218 6.60 -5.91 -7.19
N PHE A 219 7.62 -5.09 -7.08
CA PHE A 219 7.86 -4.26 -5.91
C PHE A 219 8.58 -2.97 -6.29
N LEU A 220 8.42 -1.98 -5.44
CA LEU A 220 8.89 -0.63 -5.68
C LEU A 220 10.38 -0.50 -5.36
N ILE A 221 11.14 0.11 -6.27
CA ILE A 221 12.54 0.47 -6.08
C ILE A 221 12.65 1.99 -6.32
N ILE A 222 12.06 2.79 -5.45
CA ILE A 222 12.15 4.25 -5.49
C ILE A 222 13.05 4.72 -4.36
N SER A 223 14.01 5.58 -4.69
CA SER A 223 14.71 6.41 -3.72
C SER A 223 13.75 7.50 -3.25
N SER A 224 13.56 7.63 -1.95
CA SER A 224 12.99 8.84 -1.37
C SER A 224 14.07 9.92 -1.38
N SER A 225 14.14 10.71 -2.45
CA SER A 225 14.90 11.96 -2.48
C SER A 225 14.12 13.09 -1.82
#